data_8088c728f00974f17d54fd9bca896a3e
#
_entry.id   8088c728f00974f17d54fd9bca896a3e
#
_cell.length_a   1.000
_cell.length_b   1.000
_cell.length_c   1.000
_cell.angle_alpha   90.00
_cell.angle_beta   90.00
_cell.angle_gamma   90.00
#
_symmetry.space_group_name_H-M   'P 1'
#
loop_
_entity.id
_entity.type
_entity.pdbx_description
1 polymer ?
#
loop_
_entity_poly.entity_id
_entity_poly.type
_entity_poly.pdbx_seq_one_letter_code
_entity_poly.pdbx_strand_id
1 'polypeptide(L)'
;MYLTAPESRALSRIFGLLAEDMAEHEVRERVGYGLLDLLKADYFASYVWDEVANRFDGRVTLNMNDDTLQSYEAYYQFHDPITFELQARRVPTLVTQVMPQRALMHTEFFNDFLARDGLHWGVNVYGYAEGRNIGDLRIWRGRARDNFDSHTLDLLRLIEPAFTGALQRASLRARLAGAGSRAA
;
A
#
# COMPACT_ATOMS: atom_id res chain seq x y z
N MET A 1 -11.25 -9.27 -17.88
CA MET A 1 -10.61 -7.92 -17.83
C MET A 1 -10.03 -7.59 -19.19
N TYR A 2 -10.19 -6.37 -19.67
CA TYR A 2 -9.59 -5.87 -20.90
C TYR A 2 -8.55 -4.80 -20.55
N LEU A 3 -7.31 -4.91 -21.08
CA LEU A 3 -6.22 -3.96 -20.83
C LEU A 3 -6.08 -3.00 -22.01
N THR A 4 -5.98 -1.72 -21.74
CA THR A 4 -5.53 -0.75 -22.75
C THR A 4 -4.02 -0.88 -23.01
N ALA A 5 -3.55 -0.39 -24.15
CA ALA A 5 -2.12 -0.41 -24.45
C ALA A 5 -1.23 0.37 -23.44
N PRO A 6 -1.66 1.53 -22.89
CA PRO A 6 -0.95 2.18 -21.79
C PRO A 6 -0.89 1.32 -20.52
N GLU A 7 -1.99 0.70 -20.10
CA GLU A 7 -2.03 -0.18 -18.92
C GLU A 7 -1.12 -1.40 -19.09
N SER A 8 -1.17 -2.05 -20.25
CA SER A 8 -0.30 -3.18 -20.57
C SER A 8 1.17 -2.80 -20.43
N ARG A 9 1.58 -1.63 -20.96
CA ARG A 9 2.96 -1.14 -20.81
C ARG A 9 3.31 -0.82 -19.35
N ALA A 10 2.41 -0.19 -18.60
CA ALA A 10 2.64 0.12 -17.20
C ALA A 10 2.76 -1.15 -16.34
N LEU A 11 1.88 -2.13 -16.54
CA LEU A 11 1.98 -3.44 -15.89
C LEU A 11 3.29 -4.15 -16.22
N SER A 12 3.70 -4.16 -17.49
CA SER A 12 4.96 -4.77 -17.91
C SER A 12 6.17 -4.14 -17.19
N ARG A 13 6.18 -2.81 -17.03
CA ARG A 13 7.22 -2.11 -16.25
C ARG A 13 7.19 -2.51 -14.78
N ILE A 14 6.00 -2.57 -14.15
CA ILE A 14 5.84 -2.98 -12.75
C ILE A 14 6.33 -4.41 -12.54
N PHE A 15 5.95 -5.35 -13.40
CA PHE A 15 6.41 -6.73 -13.28
C PHE A 15 7.91 -6.89 -13.52
N GLY A 16 8.47 -6.13 -14.47
CA GLY A 16 9.93 -6.08 -14.70
C GLY A 16 10.66 -5.61 -13.45
N LEU A 17 10.18 -4.51 -12.85
CA LEU A 17 10.69 -3.97 -11.59
C LEU A 17 10.61 -4.99 -10.44
N LEU A 18 9.45 -5.64 -10.26
CA LEU A 18 9.25 -6.63 -9.20
C LEU A 18 10.09 -7.91 -9.38
N ALA A 19 10.66 -8.15 -10.57
CA ALA A 19 11.60 -9.23 -10.81
C ALA A 19 13.04 -8.90 -10.43
N GLU A 20 13.36 -7.60 -10.20
CA GLU A 20 14.70 -7.16 -9.83
C GLU A 20 15.01 -7.49 -8.35
N ASP A 21 16.32 -7.55 -8.07
CA ASP A 21 16.84 -7.72 -6.72
C ASP A 21 16.96 -6.35 -6.02
N MET A 22 16.05 -6.09 -5.08
CA MET A 22 15.96 -4.83 -4.35
C MET A 22 15.81 -5.07 -2.85
N ALA A 23 16.12 -4.04 -2.04
CA ALA A 23 15.76 -4.00 -0.64
C ALA A 23 14.23 -3.83 -0.49
N GLU A 24 13.68 -4.26 0.64
CA GLU A 24 12.23 -4.26 0.89
C GLU A 24 11.58 -2.87 0.75
N HIS A 25 12.22 -1.84 1.32
CA HIS A 25 11.73 -0.46 1.21
C HIS A 25 11.78 0.05 -0.23
N GLU A 26 12.81 -0.34 -1.01
CA GLU A 26 12.96 0.04 -2.41
C GLU A 26 11.89 -0.62 -3.29
N VAL A 27 11.54 -1.89 -3.03
CA VAL A 27 10.41 -2.57 -3.70
C VAL A 27 9.14 -1.75 -3.53
N ARG A 28 8.81 -1.36 -2.29
CA ARG A 28 7.59 -0.61 -1.96
C ARG A 28 7.57 0.78 -2.58
N GLU A 29 8.69 1.49 -2.54
CA GLU A 29 8.80 2.84 -3.12
C GLU A 29 8.65 2.81 -4.64
N ARG A 30 9.41 1.97 -5.34
CA ARG A 30 9.40 1.93 -6.80
C ARG A 30 8.08 1.40 -7.35
N VAL A 31 7.45 0.43 -6.69
CA VAL A 31 6.07 -0.01 -7.01
C VAL A 31 5.08 1.13 -6.81
N GLY A 32 5.24 1.91 -5.75
CA GLY A 32 4.40 3.07 -5.48
C GLY A 32 4.37 4.05 -6.65
N TYR A 33 5.51 4.42 -7.21
CA TYR A 33 5.57 5.27 -8.42
C TYR A 33 4.84 4.62 -9.61
N GLY A 34 5.06 3.33 -9.84
CA GLY A 34 4.38 2.60 -10.91
C GLY A 34 2.86 2.57 -10.75
N LEU A 35 2.38 2.41 -9.51
CA LEU A 35 0.95 2.39 -9.19
C LEU A 35 0.31 3.77 -9.33
N LEU A 36 0.98 4.85 -8.92
CA LEU A 36 0.48 6.21 -9.13
C LEU A 36 0.25 6.49 -10.64
N ASP A 37 1.19 6.06 -11.50
CA ASP A 37 1.03 6.21 -12.95
C ASP A 37 -0.08 5.30 -13.52
N LEU A 38 -0.05 4.01 -13.18
CA LEU A 38 -1.01 3.02 -13.71
C LEU A 38 -2.45 3.37 -13.33
N LEU A 39 -2.68 3.70 -12.07
CA LEU A 39 -4.01 3.91 -11.51
C LEU A 39 -4.46 5.37 -11.57
N LYS A 40 -3.65 6.29 -12.11
CA LYS A 40 -3.91 7.73 -12.09
C LYS A 40 -4.26 8.20 -10.68
N ALA A 41 -3.45 7.75 -9.72
CA ALA A 41 -3.60 8.10 -8.31
C ALA A 41 -2.67 9.25 -7.93
N ASP A 42 -2.95 9.89 -6.80
CA ASP A 42 -2.27 11.11 -6.38
C ASP A 42 -1.32 10.87 -5.21
N TYR A 43 -1.66 9.91 -4.33
CA TYR A 43 -0.93 9.65 -3.08
C TYR A 43 -0.71 8.16 -2.87
N PHE A 44 0.42 7.84 -2.23
CA PHE A 44 0.78 6.48 -1.92
C PHE A 44 1.40 6.39 -0.53
N ALA A 45 1.02 5.36 0.23
CA ALA A 45 1.67 4.96 1.45
C ALA A 45 1.82 3.43 1.50
N SER A 46 2.86 2.97 2.17
CA SER A 46 3.11 1.55 2.44
C SER A 46 3.74 1.40 3.81
N TYR A 47 3.22 0.45 4.57
CA TYR A 47 3.71 0.07 5.88
C TYR A 47 3.89 -1.45 5.96
N VAL A 48 4.60 -1.89 6.98
CA VAL A 48 4.72 -3.28 7.40
C VAL A 48 4.08 -3.44 8.77
N TRP A 49 3.31 -4.50 8.97
CA TRP A 49 2.74 -4.78 10.28
C TRP A 49 3.79 -5.44 11.19
N ASP A 50 4.11 -4.81 12.31
CA ASP A 50 4.92 -5.37 13.37
C ASP A 50 4.01 -6.07 14.40
N GLU A 51 4.02 -7.41 14.40
CA GLU A 51 3.20 -8.22 15.31
C GLU A 51 3.65 -8.11 16.77
N VAL A 52 4.94 -7.83 17.02
CA VAL A 52 5.48 -7.70 18.38
C VAL A 52 5.12 -6.35 18.98
N ALA A 53 5.31 -5.27 18.20
CA ALA A 53 4.97 -3.92 18.62
C ALA A 53 3.47 -3.63 18.46
N ASN A 54 2.71 -4.49 17.76
CA ASN A 54 1.29 -4.35 17.46
C ASN A 54 0.96 -3.00 16.79
N ARG A 55 1.75 -2.65 15.76
CA ARG A 55 1.62 -1.39 15.02
C ARG A 55 2.16 -1.51 13.60
N PHE A 56 1.77 -0.55 12.75
CA PHE A 56 2.39 -0.35 11.45
C PHE A 56 3.71 0.42 11.59
N ASP A 57 4.74 -0.02 10.87
CA ASP A 57 6.09 0.55 10.89
C ASP A 57 6.72 0.52 9.47
N GLY A 58 7.93 1.03 9.34
CA GLY A 58 8.71 0.98 8.11
C GLY A 58 8.07 1.77 6.96
N ARG A 59 7.60 2.99 7.24
CA ARG A 59 6.91 3.89 6.31
C ARG A 59 7.65 4.11 5.00
N VAL A 60 6.93 3.96 3.89
CA VAL A 60 7.28 4.47 2.56
C VAL A 60 6.09 5.27 2.04
N THR A 61 6.29 6.52 1.62
CA THR A 61 5.20 7.40 1.18
C THR A 61 5.60 8.26 -0.01
N LEU A 62 4.63 8.57 -0.86
CA LEU A 62 4.79 9.47 -2.00
C LEU A 62 3.69 10.53 -1.97
N ASN A 63 4.08 11.80 -2.13
CA ASN A 63 3.20 12.96 -2.21
C ASN A 63 2.39 13.26 -0.94
N MET A 64 2.79 12.73 0.21
CA MET A 64 2.13 12.97 1.50
C MET A 64 3.02 13.81 2.42
N ASN A 65 2.41 14.57 3.33
CA ASN A 65 3.09 15.45 4.26
C ASN A 65 3.62 14.67 5.48
N ASP A 66 4.88 14.89 5.84
CA ASP A 66 5.53 14.19 6.96
C ASP A 66 4.87 14.49 8.31
N ASP A 67 4.43 15.71 8.59
CA ASP A 67 3.78 16.06 9.86
C ASP A 67 2.43 15.33 10.00
N THR A 68 1.67 15.22 8.90
CA THR A 68 0.42 14.47 8.86
C THR A 68 0.68 12.98 9.12
N LEU A 69 1.74 12.43 8.53
CA LEU A 69 2.13 11.03 8.69
C LEU A 69 2.65 10.71 10.11
N GLN A 70 3.36 11.63 10.76
CA GLN A 70 3.74 11.48 12.16
C GLN A 70 2.52 11.40 13.08
N SER A 71 1.47 12.18 12.81
CA SER A 71 0.21 12.09 13.56
C SER A 71 -0.51 10.76 13.34
N TYR A 72 -0.42 10.18 12.13
CA TYR A 72 -0.91 8.82 11.86
C TYR A 72 -0.17 7.79 12.70
N GLU A 73 1.15 7.82 12.69
CA GLU A 73 2.00 6.85 13.42
C GLU A 73 1.81 6.96 14.94
N ALA A 74 1.62 8.18 15.47
CA ALA A 74 1.47 8.41 16.90
C ALA A 74 0.06 8.10 17.42
N TYR A 75 -0.97 8.33 16.63
CA TYR A 75 -2.37 8.30 17.11
C TYR A 75 -3.31 7.57 16.15
N TYR A 76 -3.43 8.01 14.88
CA TYR A 76 -4.51 7.56 13.99
C TYR A 76 -4.41 6.10 13.61
N GLN A 77 -3.23 5.48 13.56
CA GLN A 77 -3.12 4.05 13.28
C GLN A 77 -3.87 3.17 14.29
N PHE A 78 -4.09 3.67 15.50
CA PHE A 78 -4.84 2.99 16.58
C PHE A 78 -6.32 3.39 16.63
N HIS A 79 -6.72 4.43 15.89
CA HIS A 79 -8.07 5.00 15.87
C HIS A 79 -8.66 5.06 14.46
N ASP A 80 -8.01 4.42 13.51
CA ASP A 80 -8.39 4.33 12.11
C ASP A 80 -9.56 3.33 11.96
N PRO A 81 -10.72 3.79 11.46
CA PRO A 81 -11.92 2.95 11.40
C PRO A 81 -11.93 1.98 10.23
N ILE A 82 -10.94 2.01 9.33
CA ILE A 82 -10.95 1.27 8.06
C ILE A 82 -9.81 0.27 7.90
N THR A 83 -8.61 0.57 8.42
CA THR A 83 -7.39 -0.17 8.05
C THR A 83 -7.42 -1.61 8.50
N PHE A 84 -7.85 -1.92 9.72
CA PHE A 84 -7.90 -3.31 10.19
C PHE A 84 -8.94 -4.15 9.44
N GLU A 85 -10.08 -3.57 9.06
CA GLU A 85 -11.07 -4.26 8.24
C GLU A 85 -10.54 -4.50 6.82
N LEU A 86 -9.85 -3.51 6.22
CA LEU A 86 -9.19 -3.66 4.93
C LEU A 86 -8.10 -4.76 4.95
N GLN A 87 -7.28 -4.76 6.01
CA GLN A 87 -6.23 -5.77 6.21
C GLN A 87 -6.81 -7.20 6.35
N ALA A 88 -7.92 -7.34 7.07
CA ALA A 88 -8.57 -8.63 7.30
C ALA A 88 -9.13 -9.27 6.02
N ARG A 89 -9.45 -8.48 5.00
CA ARG A 89 -10.02 -8.98 3.73
C ARG A 89 -9.04 -9.75 2.86
N ARG A 90 -7.74 -9.48 2.97
CA ARG A 90 -6.66 -10.18 2.25
C ARG A 90 -6.79 -10.17 0.71
N VAL A 91 -7.53 -9.22 0.18
CA VAL A 91 -7.71 -8.98 -1.26
C VAL A 91 -7.71 -7.48 -1.52
N PRO A 92 -7.38 -7.00 -2.72
CA PRO A 92 -7.53 -5.60 -3.07
C PRO A 92 -8.94 -5.12 -2.76
N THR A 93 -9.07 -4.07 -1.96
CA THR A 93 -10.37 -3.61 -1.45
C THR A 93 -10.45 -2.09 -1.51
N LEU A 94 -11.53 -1.57 -2.07
CA LEU A 94 -11.85 -0.13 -2.00
C LEU A 94 -12.23 0.24 -0.57
N VAL A 95 -11.81 1.41 -0.10
CA VAL A 95 -12.22 1.94 1.20
C VAL A 95 -13.75 2.03 1.29
N THR A 96 -14.43 2.37 0.20
CA THR A 96 -15.90 2.45 0.12
C THR A 96 -16.62 1.10 0.24
N GLN A 97 -15.91 -0.02 0.13
CA GLN A 97 -16.46 -1.37 0.40
C GLN A 97 -16.45 -1.74 1.89
N VAL A 98 -15.66 -1.02 2.68
CA VAL A 98 -15.60 -1.17 4.15
C VAL A 98 -16.50 -0.15 4.83
N MET A 99 -16.41 1.10 4.40
CA MET A 99 -17.17 2.21 4.97
C MET A 99 -17.68 3.13 3.85
N PRO A 100 -19.00 3.43 3.79
CA PRO A 100 -19.51 4.40 2.83
C PRO A 100 -18.79 5.73 2.95
N GLN A 101 -18.43 6.35 1.82
CA GLN A 101 -17.66 7.60 1.81
C GLN A 101 -18.27 8.70 2.70
N ARG A 102 -19.62 8.83 2.68
CA ARG A 102 -20.30 9.79 3.52
C ARG A 102 -20.07 9.53 5.01
N ALA A 103 -20.05 8.27 5.44
CA ALA A 103 -19.79 7.91 6.83
C ALA A 103 -18.31 8.22 7.19
N LEU A 104 -17.37 7.85 6.33
CA LEU A 104 -15.95 8.15 6.53
C LEU A 104 -15.70 9.66 6.72
N MET A 105 -16.33 10.50 5.89
CA MET A 105 -16.21 11.97 5.95
C MET A 105 -16.73 12.59 7.25
N HIS A 106 -17.49 11.85 8.07
CA HIS A 106 -17.94 12.32 9.41
C HIS A 106 -17.01 11.88 10.54
N THR A 107 -15.94 11.14 10.25
CA THR A 107 -14.97 10.68 11.26
C THR A 107 -13.88 11.74 11.52
N GLU A 108 -13.33 11.72 12.72
CA GLU A 108 -12.12 12.47 13.08
C GLU A 108 -10.96 12.07 12.17
N PHE A 109 -10.78 10.77 11.93
CA PHE A 109 -9.75 10.22 11.05
C PHE A 109 -9.76 10.84 9.64
N PHE A 110 -10.95 11.06 9.06
CA PHE A 110 -11.04 11.73 7.77
C PHE A 110 -10.68 13.22 7.87
N ASN A 111 -11.29 13.95 8.82
CA ASN A 111 -11.18 15.39 8.88
C ASN A 111 -9.79 15.87 9.36
N ASP A 112 -9.21 15.17 10.32
CA ASP A 112 -7.97 15.58 10.96
C ASP A 112 -6.72 14.87 10.40
N PHE A 113 -6.91 13.83 9.58
CA PHE A 113 -5.81 13.14 8.91
C PHE A 113 -5.98 13.12 7.38
N LEU A 114 -6.92 12.34 6.82
CA LEU A 114 -7.01 12.13 5.37
C LEU A 114 -7.20 13.44 4.59
N ALA A 115 -8.11 14.29 5.04
CA ALA A 115 -8.45 15.54 4.35
C ALA A 115 -7.32 16.57 4.38
N ARG A 116 -6.41 16.51 5.36
CA ARG A 116 -5.26 17.44 5.46
C ARG A 116 -4.31 17.33 4.29
N ASP A 117 -4.07 16.11 3.81
CA ASP A 117 -3.25 15.86 2.62
C ASP A 117 -4.10 15.75 1.35
N GLY A 118 -5.42 15.87 1.46
CA GLY A 118 -6.32 15.79 0.31
C GLY A 118 -6.70 14.38 -0.11
N LEU A 119 -6.45 13.34 0.73
CA LEU A 119 -6.83 11.96 0.47
C LEU A 119 -8.36 11.82 0.56
N HIS A 120 -8.98 11.28 -0.50
CA HIS A 120 -10.44 11.18 -0.55
C HIS A 120 -10.93 9.78 -0.92
N TRP A 121 -10.46 9.20 -2.03
CA TRP A 121 -10.83 7.86 -2.48
C TRP A 121 -9.65 6.92 -2.28
N GLY A 122 -9.85 5.83 -1.56
CA GLY A 122 -8.80 4.90 -1.23
C GLY A 122 -9.02 3.48 -1.73
N VAL A 123 -7.92 2.79 -2.05
CA VAL A 123 -7.85 1.36 -2.31
C VAL A 123 -6.60 0.80 -1.64
N ASN A 124 -6.75 -0.32 -0.93
CA ASN A 124 -5.64 -0.96 -0.23
C ASN A 124 -5.42 -2.39 -0.70
N VAL A 125 -4.15 -2.80 -0.64
CA VAL A 125 -3.69 -4.19 -0.87
C VAL A 125 -2.74 -4.56 0.27
N TYR A 126 -2.87 -5.76 0.78
CA TYR A 126 -2.00 -6.29 1.84
C TYR A 126 -1.32 -7.56 1.35
N GLY A 127 0.02 -7.57 1.35
CA GLY A 127 0.82 -8.75 1.02
C GLY A 127 0.97 -9.68 2.22
N TYR A 128 0.59 -10.95 2.05
CA TYR A 128 0.69 -11.95 3.11
C TYR A 128 1.66 -13.06 2.73
N ALA A 129 2.57 -13.39 3.65
CA ALA A 129 3.44 -14.55 3.58
C ALA A 129 3.42 -15.31 4.89
N GLU A 130 3.25 -16.63 4.84
CA GLU A 130 3.18 -17.48 6.03
C GLU A 130 2.16 -16.98 7.08
N GLY A 131 1.04 -16.43 6.61
CA GLY A 131 -0.03 -15.90 7.45
C GLY A 131 0.20 -14.49 8.02
N ARG A 132 1.38 -13.88 7.80
CA ARG A 132 1.73 -12.54 8.29
C ARG A 132 1.65 -11.49 7.19
N ASN A 133 1.24 -10.28 7.55
CA ASN A 133 1.34 -9.13 6.66
C ASN A 133 2.82 -8.70 6.58
N ILE A 134 3.37 -8.74 5.37
CA ILE A 134 4.78 -8.39 5.09
C ILE A 134 4.94 -7.05 4.38
N GLY A 135 3.86 -6.35 4.12
CA GLY A 135 3.81 -5.04 3.51
C GLY A 135 2.46 -4.76 2.88
N ASP A 136 2.11 -3.50 2.77
CA ASP A 136 0.85 -3.07 2.18
C ASP A 136 1.07 -2.01 1.08
N LEU A 137 0.01 -1.76 0.32
CA LEU A 137 -0.09 -0.71 -0.68
C LEU A 137 -1.38 0.05 -0.40
N ARG A 138 -1.26 1.31 0.02
CA ARG A 138 -2.38 2.22 0.30
C ARG A 138 -2.36 3.33 -0.73
N ILE A 139 -3.30 3.31 -1.63
CA ILE A 139 -3.32 4.16 -2.81
C ILE A 139 -4.53 5.07 -2.74
N TRP A 140 -4.30 6.37 -2.94
CA TRP A 140 -5.35 7.37 -2.76
C TRP A 140 -5.44 8.33 -3.94
N ARG A 141 -6.69 8.76 -4.22
CA ARG A 141 -7.02 9.87 -5.12
C ARG A 141 -7.59 11.03 -4.33
N GLY A 142 -7.34 12.23 -4.82
CA GLY A 142 -7.98 13.44 -4.33
C GLY A 142 -9.46 13.54 -4.73
N ARG A 143 -10.19 14.45 -4.07
CA ARG A 143 -11.63 14.66 -4.25
C ARG A 143 -12.05 15.01 -5.69
N ALA A 144 -11.16 15.66 -6.45
CA ALA A 144 -11.45 16.08 -7.83
C ALA A 144 -11.48 14.91 -8.83
N ARG A 145 -11.02 13.73 -8.44
CA ARG A 145 -11.06 12.52 -9.25
C ARG A 145 -12.28 11.65 -8.90
N ASP A 146 -12.61 10.76 -9.82
CA ASP A 146 -13.57 9.69 -9.55
C ASP A 146 -12.96 8.63 -8.61
N ASN A 147 -13.81 7.91 -7.88
CA ASN A 147 -13.39 6.76 -7.09
C ASN A 147 -12.74 5.69 -7.99
N PHE A 148 -11.96 4.82 -7.37
CA PHE A 148 -11.51 3.59 -7.99
C PHE A 148 -12.70 2.65 -8.28
N ASP A 149 -12.53 1.77 -9.24
CA ASP A 149 -13.56 0.87 -9.76
C ASP A 149 -13.14 -0.61 -9.71
N SER A 150 -13.98 -1.48 -10.23
CA SER A 150 -13.69 -2.92 -10.32
C SER A 150 -12.50 -3.23 -11.23
N HIS A 151 -12.26 -2.42 -12.26
CA HIS A 151 -11.09 -2.57 -13.14
C HIS A 151 -9.78 -2.33 -12.36
N THR A 152 -9.76 -1.30 -11.50
CA THR A 152 -8.65 -1.06 -10.55
C THR A 152 -8.37 -2.28 -9.67
N LEU A 153 -9.42 -2.89 -9.12
CA LEU A 153 -9.27 -4.10 -8.30
C LEU A 153 -8.68 -5.27 -9.10
N ASP A 154 -9.06 -5.43 -10.35
CA ASP A 154 -8.51 -6.47 -11.22
C ASP A 154 -7.02 -6.25 -11.53
N LEU A 155 -6.62 -5.00 -11.80
CA LEU A 155 -5.21 -4.65 -11.98
C LEU A 155 -4.38 -4.96 -10.71
N LEU A 156 -4.90 -4.60 -9.54
CA LEU A 156 -4.23 -4.86 -8.26
C LEU A 156 -4.15 -6.35 -7.93
N ARG A 157 -5.16 -7.16 -8.29
CA ARG A 157 -5.11 -8.63 -8.15
C ARG A 157 -4.02 -9.27 -9.00
N LEU A 158 -3.66 -8.69 -10.15
CA LEU A 158 -2.53 -9.15 -10.95
C LEU A 158 -1.19 -8.81 -10.29
N ILE A 159 -1.09 -7.63 -9.68
CA ILE A 159 0.16 -7.11 -9.11
C ILE A 159 0.48 -7.73 -7.75
N GLU A 160 -0.53 -7.95 -6.91
CA GLU A 160 -0.36 -8.40 -5.52
C GLU A 160 0.54 -9.63 -5.38
N PRO A 161 0.37 -10.74 -6.12
CA PRO A 161 1.24 -11.92 -5.96
C PRO A 161 2.71 -11.64 -6.30
N ALA A 162 2.97 -10.83 -7.33
CA ALA A 162 4.33 -10.45 -7.72
C ALA A 162 4.97 -9.51 -6.69
N PHE A 163 4.21 -8.57 -6.15
CA PHE A 163 4.62 -7.67 -5.06
C PHE A 163 4.98 -8.46 -3.80
N THR A 164 4.09 -9.33 -3.35
CA THR A 164 4.32 -10.21 -2.19
C THR A 164 5.57 -11.08 -2.39
N GLY A 165 5.73 -11.68 -3.57
CA GLY A 165 6.91 -12.47 -3.91
C GLY A 165 8.21 -11.66 -3.90
N ALA A 166 8.19 -10.41 -4.36
CA ALA A 166 9.36 -9.53 -4.31
C ALA A 166 9.76 -9.19 -2.86
N LEU A 167 8.80 -8.89 -1.98
CA LEU A 167 9.05 -8.67 -0.56
C LEU A 167 9.62 -9.91 0.14
N GLN A 168 9.09 -11.11 -0.16
CA GLN A 168 9.61 -12.37 0.39
C GLN A 168 11.07 -12.60 -0.01
N ARG A 169 11.42 -12.38 -1.30
CA ARG A 169 12.82 -12.50 -1.77
C ARG A 169 13.73 -11.49 -1.09
N ALA A 170 13.30 -10.24 -0.94
CA ALA A 170 14.06 -9.19 -0.25
C ALA A 170 14.35 -9.56 1.21
N SER A 171 13.32 -10.02 1.93
CA SER A 171 13.43 -10.45 3.33
C SER A 171 14.37 -11.66 3.49
N LEU A 172 14.27 -12.65 2.59
CA LEU A 172 15.15 -13.82 2.62
C LEU A 172 16.63 -13.43 2.42
N ARG A 173 16.92 -12.55 1.47
CA ARG A 173 18.29 -12.06 1.22
C ARG A 173 18.85 -11.31 2.43
N ALA A 174 18.05 -10.44 3.05
CA ALA A 174 18.47 -9.71 4.24
C ALA A 174 18.85 -10.65 5.40
N ARG A 175 18.06 -11.71 5.60
CA ARG A 175 18.35 -12.75 6.62
C ARG A 175 19.65 -13.51 6.32
N LEU A 176 19.87 -13.91 5.07
CA LEU A 176 21.08 -14.63 4.66
C LEU A 176 22.33 -13.75 4.81
N ALA A 177 22.28 -12.49 4.43
CA ALA A 177 23.38 -11.54 4.62
C ALA A 177 23.72 -11.32 6.10
N GLY A 178 22.69 -11.18 6.97
CA GLY A 178 22.89 -11.03 8.42
C GLY A 178 23.43 -12.29 9.11
N ALA A 179 23.11 -13.47 8.62
CA ALA A 179 23.66 -14.74 9.13
C ALA A 179 25.14 -14.91 8.74
N GLY A 180 25.53 -14.53 7.53
CA GLY A 180 26.92 -14.57 7.08
C GLY A 180 27.86 -13.63 7.84
N SER A 181 27.34 -12.46 8.25
CA SER A 181 28.10 -11.46 9.04
C SER A 181 28.33 -11.85 10.50
N ARG A 182 27.59 -12.81 11.06
CA ARG A 182 27.77 -13.31 12.44
C ARG A 182 28.66 -14.53 12.53
N ALA A 183 29.04 -15.13 11.40
CA ALA A 183 29.89 -16.33 11.32
C ALA A 183 31.34 -16.01 10.95
N ALA A 184 31.69 -14.76 10.69
CA ALA A 184 33.02 -14.25 10.42
C ALA A 184 33.53 -13.42 11.61
#